data_22ccbb0dc3ee14e69faac1b3ff14b4e3
#
_entry.id   22ccbb0dc3ee14e69faac1b3ff14b4e3
#
_cell.length_a   1.000
_cell.length_b   1.000
_cell.length_c   1.000
_cell.angle_alpha   90.00
_cell.angle_beta   90.00
_cell.angle_gamma   90.00
#
_symmetry.space_group_name_H-M   'P 1'
#
loop_
_entity.id
_entity.type
_entity.pdbx_description
1 polymer ?
#
loop_
_entity_poly.entity_id
_entity_poly.type
_entity_poly.pdbx_seq_one_letter_code
_entity_poly.pdbx_strand_id
1 'polypeptide(L)'
;MTASWNATERDYPQDKCIHQIIKQKASETPEAIALAFRDQQLSFGDLDRRASIVAANLQSLGAKPDQLIGVFIDRSIEMVIALIAIHKAGAAYVPLDPSYPRDRVALMVEDSRSEIILTHSKLKNELPTNTASVVCVDELLSSPGHETLSLIEQARPNNLAYVIYTSGSTGKPKGVMVEHRNVLNFFTGMDDTLQFNGEPGVWLAVTSISFDISVLEIFWALSRGFKVVIQEEDERGVSAESQLMSRVPGTLDIGLFYFSSDAGPDASGDRYRLLLEGAKFGDENGFSSVWTPERHFHLFGGLYPNPSVTSAAVAAVTKNIAIRAGSIVMP
;
A
#
# COMPACT_ATOMS: atom_id res chain seq x y z
N MET A 1 -2.96 25.85 25.03
CA MET A 1 -2.27 25.46 23.78
C MET A 1 -2.55 24.03 23.32
N THR A 2 -2.68 23.04 24.23
CA THR A 2 -2.94 21.62 23.87
C THR A 2 -4.35 21.35 23.32
N ALA A 3 -5.37 22.12 23.67
CA ALA A 3 -6.75 21.90 23.23
C ALA A 3 -6.94 22.11 21.71
N SER A 4 -6.19 23.05 21.10
CA SER A 4 -6.27 23.27 19.64
C SER A 4 -5.58 22.16 18.83
N TRP A 5 -4.60 21.47 19.38
CA TRP A 5 -3.93 20.37 18.70
C TRP A 5 -4.78 19.08 18.63
N ASN A 6 -5.73 18.96 19.57
CA ASN A 6 -6.65 17.81 19.64
C ASN A 6 -8.00 18.10 18.95
N ALA A 7 -8.18 19.28 18.34
CA ALA A 7 -9.39 19.60 17.56
C ALA A 7 -9.33 18.96 16.17
N THR A 8 -9.30 17.61 16.16
CA THR A 8 -9.14 16.79 14.94
C THR A 8 -10.45 16.16 14.48
N GLU A 9 -11.57 16.46 15.16
CA GLU A 9 -12.87 15.92 14.77
C GLU A 9 -13.28 16.41 13.39
N ARG A 10 -13.71 15.48 12.54
CA ARG A 10 -14.19 15.70 11.17
C ARG A 10 -15.37 14.79 10.90
N ASP A 11 -16.35 15.32 10.19
CA ASP A 11 -17.41 14.49 9.62
C ASP A 11 -16.86 13.67 8.46
N TYR A 12 -17.17 12.38 8.44
CA TYR A 12 -16.80 11.47 7.36
C TYR A 12 -17.96 10.52 7.03
N PRO A 13 -17.99 9.87 5.86
CA PRO A 13 -19.04 8.93 5.47
C PRO A 13 -19.06 7.68 6.38
N GLN A 14 -19.87 7.71 7.44
CA GLN A 14 -19.96 6.62 8.43
C GLN A 14 -20.88 5.47 8.00
N ASP A 15 -21.66 5.69 6.97
CA ASP A 15 -22.69 4.78 6.44
C ASP A 15 -22.22 3.99 5.21
N LYS A 16 -21.01 4.22 4.73
CA LYS A 16 -20.46 3.62 3.50
C LYS A 16 -19.29 2.69 3.76
N CYS A 17 -19.05 1.77 2.80
CA CYS A 17 -17.86 0.96 2.69
C CYS A 17 -16.96 1.49 1.54
N ILE A 18 -15.68 1.13 1.54
CA ILE A 18 -14.67 1.56 0.56
C ILE A 18 -15.14 1.28 -0.88
N HIS A 19 -15.54 0.05 -1.17
CA HIS A 19 -15.96 -0.37 -2.51
C HIS A 19 -17.21 0.37 -3.03
N GLN A 20 -18.08 0.84 -2.13
CA GLN A 20 -19.27 1.61 -2.51
C GLN A 20 -18.91 3.00 -3.05
N ILE A 21 -17.88 3.64 -2.47
CA ILE A 21 -17.38 4.93 -2.97
C ILE A 21 -16.69 4.75 -4.32
N ILE A 22 -15.90 3.68 -4.48
CA ILE A 22 -15.26 3.37 -5.76
C ILE A 22 -16.30 3.03 -6.83
N LYS A 23 -17.35 2.26 -6.49
CA LYS A 23 -18.47 1.96 -7.37
C LYS A 23 -19.22 3.23 -7.80
N GLN A 24 -19.40 4.17 -6.87
CA GLN A 24 -20.00 5.47 -7.20
C GLN A 24 -19.15 6.18 -8.26
N LYS A 25 -17.83 6.25 -8.10
CA LYS A 25 -16.91 6.82 -9.10
C LYS A 25 -16.98 6.10 -10.44
N ALA A 26 -17.05 4.77 -10.44
CA ALA A 26 -17.22 3.99 -11.65
C ALA A 26 -18.54 4.32 -12.39
N SER A 27 -19.59 4.65 -11.66
CA SER A 27 -20.86 5.09 -12.25
C SER A 27 -20.82 6.53 -12.78
N GLU A 28 -20.05 7.42 -12.14
CA GLU A 28 -19.87 8.82 -12.55
C GLU A 28 -19.00 8.96 -13.80
N THR A 29 -17.92 8.19 -13.88
CA THR A 29 -16.90 8.27 -14.95
C THR A 29 -16.48 6.89 -15.46
N PRO A 30 -17.40 6.09 -16.06
CA PRO A 30 -17.12 4.69 -16.41
C PRO A 30 -15.98 4.51 -17.41
N GLU A 31 -15.83 5.46 -18.35
CA GLU A 31 -14.80 5.40 -19.41
C GLU A 31 -13.43 5.94 -18.97
N ALA A 32 -13.36 6.61 -17.83
CA ALA A 32 -12.09 7.12 -17.32
C ALA A 32 -11.16 5.94 -16.93
N ILE A 33 -9.86 6.08 -17.19
CA ILE A 33 -8.88 5.06 -16.83
C ILE A 33 -8.68 5.05 -15.31
N ALA A 34 -9.00 3.94 -14.68
CA ALA A 34 -8.80 3.70 -13.25
C ALA A 34 -7.41 3.14 -12.95
N LEU A 35 -6.97 2.15 -13.72
CA LEU A 35 -5.72 1.44 -13.48
C LEU A 35 -4.84 1.42 -14.74
N ALA A 36 -3.54 1.49 -14.51
CA ALA A 36 -2.53 1.20 -15.54
C ALA A 36 -1.41 0.35 -14.94
N PHE A 37 -0.98 -0.66 -15.69
CA PHE A 37 0.14 -1.53 -15.36
C PHE A 37 0.82 -1.99 -16.63
N ARG A 38 2.09 -1.64 -16.82
CA ARG A 38 2.80 -1.83 -18.10
C ARG A 38 1.99 -1.21 -19.27
N ASP A 39 1.77 -1.97 -20.31
CA ASP A 39 1.01 -1.55 -21.50
C ASP A 39 -0.51 -1.73 -21.35
N GLN A 40 -0.97 -2.21 -20.19
CA GLN A 40 -2.38 -2.47 -19.94
C GLN A 40 -3.03 -1.29 -19.21
N GLN A 41 -4.27 -0.99 -19.59
CA GLN A 41 -5.11 -0.01 -18.91
C GLN A 41 -6.51 -0.59 -18.70
N LEU A 42 -7.14 -0.17 -17.60
CA LEU A 42 -8.49 -0.59 -17.25
C LEU A 42 -9.32 0.63 -16.85
N SER A 43 -10.52 0.76 -17.42
CA SER A 43 -11.45 1.83 -17.07
C SER A 43 -12.13 1.57 -15.71
N PHE A 44 -12.72 2.61 -15.10
CA PHE A 44 -13.49 2.48 -13.88
C PHE A 44 -14.68 1.52 -14.04
N GLY A 45 -15.40 1.60 -15.18
CA GLY A 45 -16.52 0.72 -15.48
C GLY A 45 -16.09 -0.75 -15.60
N ASP A 46 -14.99 -1.01 -16.30
CA ASP A 46 -14.45 -2.37 -16.42
C ASP A 46 -13.90 -2.91 -15.09
N LEU A 47 -13.27 -2.04 -14.28
CA LEU A 47 -12.81 -2.40 -12.94
C LEU A 47 -13.98 -2.84 -12.06
N ASP A 48 -15.05 -2.05 -12.03
CA ASP A 48 -16.25 -2.38 -11.24
C ASP A 48 -16.91 -3.68 -11.71
N ARG A 49 -17.03 -3.87 -13.02
CA ARG A 49 -17.60 -5.08 -13.63
C ARG A 49 -16.76 -6.31 -13.31
N ARG A 50 -15.45 -6.28 -13.55
CA ARG A 50 -14.54 -7.41 -13.27
C ARG A 50 -14.49 -7.74 -11.78
N ALA A 51 -14.43 -6.74 -10.92
CA ALA A 51 -14.49 -6.95 -9.48
C ALA A 51 -15.82 -7.55 -9.02
N SER A 52 -16.94 -7.20 -9.67
CA SER A 52 -18.27 -7.80 -9.37
C SER A 52 -18.32 -9.28 -9.74
N ILE A 53 -17.75 -9.69 -10.88
CA ILE A 53 -17.66 -11.10 -11.29
C ILE A 53 -16.89 -11.92 -10.24
N VAL A 54 -15.72 -11.44 -9.84
CA VAL A 54 -14.90 -12.13 -8.82
C VAL A 54 -15.63 -12.16 -7.48
N ALA A 55 -16.28 -11.06 -7.08
CA ALA A 55 -17.04 -10.98 -5.82
C ALA A 55 -18.21 -11.96 -5.77
N ALA A 56 -18.98 -12.07 -6.85
CA ALA A 56 -20.08 -13.02 -6.93
C ALA A 56 -19.60 -14.49 -6.86
N ASN A 57 -18.45 -14.78 -7.45
CA ASN A 57 -17.80 -16.09 -7.31
C ASN A 57 -17.37 -16.35 -5.87
N LEU A 58 -16.75 -15.37 -5.20
CA LEU A 58 -16.38 -15.48 -3.78
C LEU A 58 -17.60 -15.75 -2.90
N GLN A 59 -18.73 -15.07 -3.14
CA GLN A 59 -19.99 -15.33 -2.40
C GLN A 59 -20.52 -16.74 -2.66
N SER A 60 -20.41 -17.26 -3.88
CA SER A 60 -20.81 -18.66 -4.20
C SER A 60 -19.93 -19.68 -3.46
N LEU A 61 -18.70 -19.32 -3.12
CA LEU A 61 -17.77 -20.11 -2.29
C LEU A 61 -17.98 -19.89 -0.78
N GLY A 62 -18.96 -19.08 -0.38
CA GLY A 62 -19.33 -18.84 1.00
C GLY A 62 -18.70 -17.59 1.63
N ALA A 63 -18.11 -16.69 0.84
CA ALA A 63 -17.61 -15.42 1.37
C ALA A 63 -18.73 -14.61 2.04
N LYS A 64 -18.43 -14.10 3.24
CA LYS A 64 -19.37 -13.40 4.12
C LYS A 64 -18.67 -12.30 4.92
N PRO A 65 -19.43 -11.40 5.57
CA PRO A 65 -18.86 -10.35 6.41
C PRO A 65 -17.86 -10.87 7.46
N ASP A 66 -16.76 -10.13 7.60
CA ASP A 66 -15.63 -10.41 8.51
C ASP A 66 -14.84 -11.71 8.25
N GLN A 67 -15.17 -12.44 7.18
CA GLN A 67 -14.34 -13.56 6.76
C GLN A 67 -13.05 -13.04 6.12
N LEU A 68 -11.92 -13.66 6.48
CA LEU A 68 -10.62 -13.31 5.95
C LEU A 68 -10.31 -14.12 4.68
N ILE A 69 -9.94 -13.40 3.61
CA ILE A 69 -9.55 -13.99 2.32
C ILE A 69 -8.10 -13.63 2.03
N GLY A 70 -7.27 -14.65 1.84
CA GLY A 70 -5.87 -14.46 1.49
C GLY A 70 -5.72 -13.91 0.07
N VAL A 71 -4.78 -12.99 -0.14
CA VAL A 71 -4.42 -12.46 -1.47
C VAL A 71 -2.95 -12.75 -1.71
N PHE A 72 -2.67 -13.77 -2.52
CA PHE A 72 -1.33 -14.21 -2.92
C PHE A 72 -1.12 -13.91 -4.40
N ILE A 73 -0.95 -12.63 -4.73
CA ILE A 73 -0.89 -12.12 -6.11
C ILE A 73 0.23 -11.09 -6.21
N ASP A 74 1.07 -11.19 -7.26
CA ASP A 74 2.03 -10.15 -7.62
C ASP A 74 1.30 -8.86 -8.02
N ARG A 75 2.03 -7.76 -8.05
CA ARG A 75 1.54 -6.48 -8.53
C ARG A 75 0.99 -6.61 -9.95
N SER A 76 -0.28 -6.29 -10.11
CA SER A 76 -1.01 -6.41 -11.35
C SER A 76 -2.37 -5.70 -11.26
N ILE A 77 -3.05 -5.57 -12.39
CA ILE A 77 -4.45 -5.12 -12.43
C ILE A 77 -5.35 -6.12 -11.69
N GLU A 78 -5.09 -7.42 -11.83
CA GLU A 78 -5.83 -8.50 -11.18
C GLU A 78 -5.70 -8.44 -9.65
N MET A 79 -4.56 -8.00 -9.12
CA MET A 79 -4.40 -7.77 -7.68
C MET A 79 -5.40 -6.72 -7.19
N VAL A 80 -5.52 -5.57 -7.84
CA VAL A 80 -6.47 -4.52 -7.43
C VAL A 80 -7.92 -4.97 -7.62
N ILE A 81 -8.22 -5.70 -8.71
CA ILE A 81 -9.55 -6.32 -8.91
C ILE A 81 -9.88 -7.25 -7.74
N ALA A 82 -8.93 -8.10 -7.31
CA ALA A 82 -9.11 -9.02 -6.19
C ALA A 82 -9.42 -8.29 -4.88
N LEU A 83 -8.68 -7.23 -4.55
CA LEU A 83 -8.91 -6.44 -3.34
C LEU A 83 -10.31 -5.82 -3.32
N ILE A 84 -10.74 -5.20 -4.42
CA ILE A 84 -12.08 -4.60 -4.53
C ILE A 84 -13.16 -5.68 -4.51
N ALA A 85 -12.94 -6.82 -5.16
CA ALA A 85 -13.86 -7.94 -5.18
C ALA A 85 -14.11 -8.53 -3.78
N ILE A 86 -13.07 -8.66 -2.96
CA ILE A 86 -13.19 -9.11 -1.58
C ILE A 86 -14.10 -8.16 -0.78
N HIS A 87 -13.90 -6.85 -0.91
CA HIS A 87 -14.77 -5.87 -0.26
C HIS A 87 -16.22 -5.93 -0.78
N LYS A 88 -16.42 -6.12 -2.09
CA LYS A 88 -17.75 -6.27 -2.69
C LYS A 88 -18.44 -7.57 -2.23
N ALA A 89 -17.68 -8.64 -2.00
CA ALA A 89 -18.19 -9.88 -1.43
C ALA A 89 -18.58 -9.76 0.05
N GLY A 90 -18.19 -8.67 0.72
CA GLY A 90 -18.43 -8.39 2.13
C GLY A 90 -17.28 -8.81 3.04
N ALA A 91 -16.26 -9.46 2.51
CA ALA A 91 -15.12 -10.02 3.25
C ALA A 91 -13.96 -9.00 3.43
N ALA A 92 -12.94 -9.40 4.19
CA ALA A 92 -11.72 -8.65 4.41
C ALA A 92 -10.52 -9.36 3.79
N TYR A 93 -9.57 -8.60 3.22
CA TYR A 93 -8.38 -9.21 2.64
C TYR A 93 -7.23 -9.35 3.64
N VAL A 94 -6.44 -10.40 3.43
CA VAL A 94 -5.15 -10.63 4.11
C VAL A 94 -4.07 -10.67 3.03
N PRO A 95 -3.17 -9.69 2.96
CA PRO A 95 -2.04 -9.74 2.04
C PRO A 95 -1.11 -10.90 2.37
N LEU A 96 -0.83 -11.74 1.38
CA LEU A 96 0.13 -12.83 1.42
C LEU A 96 1.17 -12.53 0.34
N ASP A 97 2.24 -11.81 0.68
CA ASP A 97 3.23 -11.37 -0.32
C ASP A 97 3.99 -12.59 -0.88
N PRO A 98 4.00 -12.81 -2.21
CA PRO A 98 4.73 -13.92 -2.82
C PRO A 98 6.24 -13.90 -2.57
N SER A 99 6.81 -12.74 -2.25
CA SER A 99 8.23 -12.60 -1.90
C SER A 99 8.57 -13.12 -0.50
N TYR A 100 7.56 -13.40 0.34
CA TYR A 100 7.79 -13.91 1.68
C TYR A 100 8.21 -15.39 1.68
N PRO A 101 9.04 -15.82 2.64
CA PRO A 101 9.32 -17.23 2.85
C PRO A 101 8.04 -18.06 2.99
N ARG A 102 7.99 -19.23 2.38
CA ARG A 102 6.81 -20.12 2.38
C ARG A 102 6.27 -20.42 3.79
N ASP A 103 7.16 -20.60 4.76
CA ASP A 103 6.78 -20.86 6.16
C ASP A 103 6.04 -19.66 6.77
N ARG A 104 6.43 -18.42 6.41
CA ARG A 104 5.74 -17.22 6.85
C ARG A 104 4.34 -17.12 6.25
N VAL A 105 4.21 -17.39 4.95
CA VAL A 105 2.90 -17.43 4.27
C VAL A 105 2.00 -18.51 4.90
N ALA A 106 2.54 -19.72 5.13
CA ALA A 106 1.81 -20.81 5.77
C ALA A 106 1.28 -20.40 7.16
N LEU A 107 2.13 -19.79 7.98
CA LEU A 107 1.75 -19.30 9.30
C LEU A 107 0.66 -18.23 9.23
N MET A 108 0.74 -17.29 8.27
CA MET A 108 -0.29 -16.26 8.10
C MET A 108 -1.62 -16.85 7.64
N VAL A 109 -1.62 -17.85 6.76
CA VAL A 109 -2.83 -18.56 6.31
C VAL A 109 -3.47 -19.32 7.48
N GLU A 110 -2.67 -20.02 8.30
CA GLU A 110 -3.14 -20.75 9.47
C GLU A 110 -3.73 -19.81 10.53
N ASP A 111 -3.00 -18.75 10.90
CA ASP A 111 -3.42 -17.80 11.93
C ASP A 111 -4.66 -17.00 11.52
N SER A 112 -4.71 -16.54 10.27
CA SER A 112 -5.88 -15.84 9.72
C SER A 112 -7.08 -16.75 9.49
N ARG A 113 -6.90 -18.07 9.48
CA ARG A 113 -7.93 -19.05 9.12
C ARG A 113 -8.59 -18.75 7.77
N SER A 114 -7.80 -18.30 6.80
CA SER A 114 -8.29 -17.99 5.47
C SER A 114 -8.72 -19.26 4.76
N GLU A 115 -10.02 -19.43 4.56
CA GLU A 115 -10.61 -20.59 3.85
C GLU A 115 -10.59 -20.42 2.33
N ILE A 116 -10.38 -19.20 1.84
CA ILE A 116 -10.27 -18.85 0.43
C ILE A 116 -8.98 -18.05 0.23
N ILE A 117 -8.23 -18.38 -0.83
CA ILE A 117 -7.06 -17.62 -1.26
C ILE A 117 -7.23 -17.26 -2.73
N LEU A 118 -7.17 -15.96 -3.02
CA LEU A 118 -7.06 -15.45 -4.37
C LEU A 118 -5.59 -15.43 -4.81
N THR A 119 -5.34 -15.95 -6.00
CA THR A 119 -4.00 -15.98 -6.60
C THR A 119 -4.06 -15.75 -8.11
N HIS A 120 -2.92 -15.67 -8.74
CA HIS A 120 -2.74 -15.78 -10.18
C HIS A 120 -2.33 -17.21 -10.55
N SER A 121 -2.77 -17.73 -11.69
CA SER A 121 -2.50 -19.11 -12.12
C SER A 121 -1.00 -19.47 -12.09
N LYS A 122 -0.14 -18.54 -12.46
CA LYS A 122 1.32 -18.70 -12.43
C LYS A 122 1.90 -18.92 -11.01
N LEU A 123 1.24 -18.42 -9.97
CA LEU A 123 1.70 -18.49 -8.57
C LEU A 123 1.05 -19.63 -7.79
N LYS A 124 0.05 -20.31 -8.35
CA LYS A 124 -0.74 -21.35 -7.67
C LYS A 124 0.14 -22.45 -7.02
N ASN A 125 1.20 -22.85 -7.71
CA ASN A 125 2.11 -23.90 -7.24
C ASN A 125 3.14 -23.41 -6.20
N GLU A 126 3.24 -22.11 -6.00
CA GLU A 126 4.14 -21.50 -5.01
C GLU A 126 3.48 -21.37 -3.63
N LEU A 127 2.14 -21.48 -3.59
CA LEU A 127 1.41 -21.51 -2.32
C LEU A 127 1.87 -22.68 -1.44
N PRO A 128 2.00 -22.46 -0.12
CA PRO A 128 2.22 -23.59 0.80
C PRO A 128 1.00 -24.51 0.77
N THR A 129 1.21 -25.79 1.10
CA THR A 129 0.13 -26.75 1.24
C THR A 129 -0.81 -26.31 2.37
N ASN A 130 -2.09 -26.12 2.05
CA ASN A 130 -3.13 -25.70 2.97
C ASN A 130 -4.48 -26.30 2.54
N THR A 131 -5.50 -26.10 3.37
CA THR A 131 -6.88 -26.58 3.12
C THR A 131 -7.77 -25.54 2.46
N ALA A 132 -7.25 -24.35 2.16
CA ALA A 132 -8.03 -23.27 1.58
C ALA A 132 -8.41 -23.54 0.12
N SER A 133 -9.57 -23.06 -0.28
CA SER A 133 -9.99 -23.02 -1.68
C SER A 133 -9.18 -21.97 -2.43
N VAL A 134 -8.43 -22.38 -3.44
CA VAL A 134 -7.59 -21.50 -4.25
C VAL A 134 -8.31 -21.08 -5.51
N VAL A 135 -8.50 -19.77 -5.70
CA VAL A 135 -9.17 -19.17 -6.87
C VAL A 135 -8.14 -18.38 -7.68
N CYS A 136 -7.94 -18.76 -8.93
CA CYS A 136 -7.10 -18.02 -9.88
C CYS A 136 -7.93 -16.91 -10.54
N VAL A 137 -7.61 -15.66 -10.23
CA VAL A 137 -8.38 -14.47 -10.69
C VAL A 137 -8.30 -14.33 -12.21
N ASP A 138 -7.16 -14.56 -12.81
CA ASP A 138 -6.94 -14.51 -14.26
C ASP A 138 -7.74 -15.59 -15.01
N GLU A 139 -7.79 -16.81 -14.51
CA GLU A 139 -8.59 -17.90 -15.07
C GLU A 139 -10.08 -17.59 -14.96
N LEU A 140 -10.53 -17.10 -13.80
CA LEU A 140 -11.92 -16.75 -13.55
C LEU A 140 -12.40 -15.63 -14.49
N LEU A 141 -11.59 -14.59 -14.68
CA LEU A 141 -11.91 -13.47 -15.57
C LEU A 141 -11.86 -13.82 -17.06
N SER A 142 -11.14 -14.88 -17.42
CA SER A 142 -11.05 -15.36 -18.81
C SER A 142 -12.12 -16.40 -19.17
N SER A 143 -12.79 -16.98 -18.17
CA SER A 143 -13.77 -18.05 -18.37
C SER A 143 -15.16 -17.48 -18.66
N PRO A 144 -15.87 -17.94 -19.72
CA PRO A 144 -17.24 -17.52 -19.99
C PRO A 144 -18.20 -18.09 -18.94
N GLY A 145 -19.30 -17.36 -18.67
CA GLY A 145 -20.41 -17.85 -17.84
C GLY A 145 -20.46 -17.38 -16.40
N HIS A 146 -19.43 -16.70 -15.90
CA HIS A 146 -19.45 -16.15 -14.54
C HIS A 146 -20.24 -14.82 -14.42
N GLU A 147 -20.66 -14.24 -15.53
CA GLU A 147 -21.42 -12.97 -15.55
C GLU A 147 -22.86 -13.10 -15.02
N THR A 148 -23.36 -14.33 -14.84
CA THR A 148 -24.74 -14.61 -14.43
C THR A 148 -24.95 -14.69 -12.92
N LEU A 149 -23.89 -14.67 -12.12
CA LEU A 149 -24.00 -14.74 -10.66
C LEU A 149 -24.47 -13.40 -10.09
N SER A 150 -25.50 -13.45 -9.24
CA SER A 150 -25.99 -12.26 -8.54
C SER A 150 -25.08 -11.93 -7.35
N LEU A 151 -24.61 -10.70 -7.30
CA LEU A 151 -23.86 -10.18 -6.15
C LEU A 151 -24.82 -9.56 -5.14
N ILE A 152 -24.74 -9.97 -3.89
CA ILE A 152 -25.54 -9.44 -2.79
C ILE A 152 -24.67 -8.50 -1.95
N GLU A 153 -25.16 -7.27 -1.74
CA GLU A 153 -24.48 -6.31 -0.87
C GLU A 153 -24.65 -6.74 0.60
N GLN A 154 -23.55 -7.14 1.23
CA GLN A 154 -23.57 -7.66 2.61
C GLN A 154 -22.71 -6.80 3.55
N ALA A 155 -21.72 -6.08 3.01
CA ALA A 155 -20.77 -5.32 3.81
C ALA A 155 -21.45 -4.17 4.57
N ARG A 156 -20.95 -3.92 5.78
CA ARG A 156 -21.32 -2.80 6.64
C ARG A 156 -20.08 -1.99 7.00
N PRO A 157 -20.21 -0.71 7.34
CA PRO A 157 -19.05 0.14 7.68
C PRO A 157 -18.18 -0.37 8.83
N ASN A 158 -18.76 -1.11 9.77
CA ASN A 158 -18.08 -1.72 10.91
C ASN A 158 -17.55 -3.14 10.63
N ASN A 159 -17.73 -3.66 9.42
CA ASN A 159 -17.04 -4.89 9.03
C ASN A 159 -15.57 -4.61 8.69
N LEU A 160 -14.74 -5.64 8.82
CA LEU A 160 -13.33 -5.59 8.48
C LEU A 160 -13.12 -5.29 6.98
N ALA A 161 -12.20 -4.39 6.70
CA ALA A 161 -11.72 -4.13 5.36
C ALA A 161 -10.47 -4.98 5.06
N TYR A 162 -9.56 -5.07 6.02
CA TYR A 162 -8.33 -5.85 5.88
C TYR A 162 -7.72 -6.24 7.22
N VAL A 163 -6.82 -7.24 7.15
CA VAL A 163 -5.91 -7.60 8.23
C VAL A 163 -4.49 -7.62 7.69
N ILE A 164 -3.65 -6.70 8.15
CA ILE A 164 -2.24 -6.62 7.78
C ILE A 164 -1.37 -7.15 8.93
N TYR A 165 -0.44 -8.06 8.60
CA TYR A 165 0.46 -8.66 9.56
C TYR A 165 1.70 -7.82 9.78
N THR A 166 1.96 -7.47 11.03
CA THR A 166 3.17 -6.77 11.46
C THR A 166 4.10 -7.72 12.22
N SER A 167 5.40 -7.40 12.26
CA SER A 167 6.36 -8.13 13.08
C SER A 167 6.04 -7.91 14.56
N GLY A 168 5.54 -8.94 15.24
CA GLY A 168 5.24 -8.87 16.66
C GLY A 168 6.52 -8.83 17.50
N SER A 169 6.49 -8.09 18.63
CA SER A 169 7.59 -8.02 19.61
C SER A 169 7.99 -9.38 20.19
N THR A 170 7.14 -10.39 20.06
CA THR A 170 7.36 -11.79 20.50
C THR A 170 7.92 -12.68 19.39
N GLY A 171 8.27 -12.14 18.22
CA GLY A 171 8.75 -12.87 17.07
C GLY A 171 7.65 -13.53 16.21
N LYS A 172 6.41 -13.62 16.69
CA LYS A 172 5.28 -14.09 15.89
C LYS A 172 4.58 -12.90 15.24
N PRO A 173 4.25 -12.96 13.94
CA PRO A 173 3.45 -11.94 13.27
C PRO A 173 2.11 -11.74 13.98
N LYS A 174 1.64 -10.48 14.01
CA LYS A 174 0.33 -10.12 14.58
C LYS A 174 -0.50 -9.44 13.51
N GLY A 175 -1.72 -9.93 13.28
CA GLY A 175 -2.68 -9.33 12.36
C GLY A 175 -3.34 -8.10 12.98
N VAL A 176 -3.20 -6.95 12.33
CA VAL A 176 -3.89 -5.70 12.69
C VAL A 176 -5.17 -5.62 11.88
N MET A 177 -6.30 -5.63 12.57
CA MET A 177 -7.65 -5.58 11.98
C MET A 177 -8.11 -4.15 11.82
N VAL A 178 -8.57 -3.78 10.61
CA VAL A 178 -9.06 -2.43 10.29
C VAL A 178 -10.42 -2.53 9.59
N GLU A 179 -11.39 -1.75 10.08
CA GLU A 179 -12.75 -1.70 9.56
C GLU A 179 -12.88 -0.68 8.41
N HIS A 180 -13.90 -0.82 7.55
CA HIS A 180 -14.16 0.13 6.46
C HIS A 180 -14.30 1.57 6.95
N ARG A 181 -15.02 1.79 8.07
CA ARG A 181 -15.20 3.14 8.65
C ARG A 181 -13.87 3.79 9.07
N ASN A 182 -12.89 3.00 9.57
CA ASN A 182 -11.58 3.53 9.94
C ASN A 182 -10.84 4.04 8.69
N VAL A 183 -10.94 3.28 7.60
CA VAL A 183 -10.33 3.67 6.31
C VAL A 183 -10.99 4.93 5.75
N LEU A 184 -12.31 5.07 5.81
CA LEU A 184 -12.99 6.27 5.32
C LEU A 184 -12.70 7.51 6.16
N ASN A 185 -12.53 7.35 7.48
CA ASN A 185 -12.03 8.43 8.34
C ASN A 185 -10.62 8.86 7.94
N PHE A 186 -9.73 7.90 7.70
CA PHE A 186 -8.38 8.17 7.19
C PHE A 186 -8.42 8.90 5.84
N PHE A 187 -9.30 8.50 4.91
CA PHE A 187 -9.45 9.16 3.62
C PHE A 187 -9.86 10.64 3.75
N THR A 188 -10.77 10.94 4.66
CA THR A 188 -11.18 12.33 4.94
C THR A 188 -10.02 13.16 5.48
N GLY A 189 -9.21 12.61 6.38
CA GLY A 189 -8.00 13.27 6.86
C GLY A 189 -6.96 13.48 5.75
N MET A 190 -6.87 12.55 4.80
CA MET A 190 -5.96 12.67 3.66
C MET A 190 -6.43 13.71 2.63
N ASP A 191 -7.73 13.89 2.45
CA ASP A 191 -8.27 14.97 1.61
C ASP A 191 -7.79 16.34 2.11
N ASP A 192 -7.84 16.57 3.42
CA ASP A 192 -7.34 17.81 4.04
C ASP A 192 -5.81 17.93 3.89
N THR A 193 -5.07 16.84 4.20
CA THR A 193 -3.61 16.84 4.21
C THR A 193 -3.03 17.04 2.81
N LEU A 194 -3.62 16.43 1.80
CA LEU A 194 -3.20 16.52 0.40
C LEU A 194 -3.84 17.73 -0.32
N GLN A 195 -4.69 18.49 0.37
CA GLN A 195 -5.43 19.62 -0.20
C GLN A 195 -6.16 19.23 -1.49
N PHE A 196 -6.83 18.06 -1.47
CA PHE A 196 -7.52 17.56 -2.64
C PHE A 196 -8.70 18.48 -3.01
N ASN A 197 -8.64 19.08 -4.17
CA ASN A 197 -9.60 20.07 -4.67
C ASN A 197 -10.75 19.48 -5.51
N GLY A 198 -10.83 18.14 -5.60
CA GLY A 198 -11.83 17.45 -6.42
C GLY A 198 -11.38 17.13 -7.85
N GLU A 199 -10.19 17.55 -8.26
CA GLU A 199 -9.62 17.27 -9.58
C GLU A 199 -8.69 16.06 -9.51
N PRO A 200 -9.08 14.89 -10.04
CA PRO A 200 -8.23 13.71 -10.03
C PRO A 200 -7.10 13.83 -11.05
N GLY A 201 -5.94 13.34 -10.66
CA GLY A 201 -4.76 13.27 -11.52
C GLY A 201 -4.30 11.82 -11.75
N VAL A 202 -2.99 11.63 -11.71
CA VAL A 202 -2.34 10.32 -11.77
C VAL A 202 -1.65 10.05 -10.45
N TRP A 203 -1.88 8.86 -9.89
CA TRP A 203 -1.26 8.40 -8.65
C TRP A 203 -0.39 7.19 -8.90
N LEU A 204 0.82 7.15 -8.36
CA LEU A 204 1.73 6.01 -8.49
C LEU A 204 1.64 5.13 -7.24
N ALA A 205 1.26 3.86 -7.42
CA ALA A 205 1.22 2.86 -6.36
C ALA A 205 2.55 2.08 -6.32
N VAL A 206 3.35 2.37 -5.31
CA VAL A 206 4.71 1.82 -5.13
C VAL A 206 4.82 0.87 -3.94
N THR A 207 3.88 0.95 -2.99
CA THR A 207 3.95 0.21 -1.74
C THR A 207 3.34 -1.19 -1.89
N SER A 208 3.94 -2.23 -1.29
CA SER A 208 3.33 -3.55 -1.20
C SER A 208 2.02 -3.48 -0.42
N ILE A 209 1.00 -4.27 -0.85
CA ILE A 209 -0.29 -4.38 -0.14
C ILE A 209 -0.16 -4.93 1.29
N SER A 210 1.01 -5.45 1.65
CA SER A 210 1.35 -5.85 3.03
C SER A 210 1.60 -4.67 3.97
N PHE A 211 1.56 -3.42 3.47
CA PHE A 211 1.68 -2.18 4.25
C PHE A 211 0.45 -1.30 4.05
N ASP A 212 0.02 -0.65 5.10
CA ASP A 212 -1.19 0.17 5.15
C ASP A 212 -1.15 1.42 4.26
N ILE A 213 0.04 1.93 3.92
CA ILE A 213 0.20 3.02 2.94
C ILE A 213 -0.39 2.64 1.56
N SER A 214 -0.39 1.36 1.19
CA SER A 214 -1.02 0.88 -0.04
C SER A 214 -2.53 1.20 -0.10
N VAL A 215 -3.19 1.32 1.04
CA VAL A 215 -4.60 1.70 1.16
C VAL A 215 -4.83 3.13 0.65
N LEU A 216 -3.91 4.05 0.96
CA LEU A 216 -3.90 5.40 0.39
C LEU A 216 -3.64 5.35 -1.12
N GLU A 217 -2.59 4.63 -1.52
CA GLU A 217 -2.14 4.61 -2.92
C GLU A 217 -3.16 3.99 -3.87
N ILE A 218 -3.94 3.01 -3.40
CA ILE A 218 -4.91 2.29 -4.23
C ILE A 218 -6.33 2.80 -3.96
N PHE A 219 -6.83 2.64 -2.74
CA PHE A 219 -8.26 2.85 -2.48
C PHE A 219 -8.64 4.31 -2.34
N TRP A 220 -7.84 5.13 -1.66
CA TRP A 220 -8.11 6.58 -1.61
C TRP A 220 -8.02 7.17 -3.02
N ALA A 221 -6.96 6.88 -3.75
CA ALA A 221 -6.78 7.38 -5.10
C ALA A 221 -7.95 7.00 -6.03
N LEU A 222 -8.36 5.72 -6.05
CA LEU A 222 -9.53 5.26 -6.83
C LEU A 222 -10.82 5.91 -6.35
N SER A 223 -11.03 6.06 -5.04
CA SER A 223 -12.23 6.69 -4.48
C SER A 223 -12.36 8.17 -4.83
N ARG A 224 -11.26 8.83 -5.20
CA ARG A 224 -11.20 10.23 -5.64
C ARG A 224 -11.14 10.37 -7.17
N GLY A 225 -11.15 9.25 -7.90
CA GLY A 225 -11.17 9.23 -9.36
C GLY A 225 -9.81 9.32 -10.03
N PHE A 226 -8.71 9.18 -9.27
CA PHE A 226 -7.37 9.17 -9.85
C PHE A 226 -7.15 7.94 -10.73
N LYS A 227 -6.34 8.12 -11.78
CA LYS A 227 -5.71 7.01 -12.49
C LYS A 227 -4.57 6.49 -11.63
N VAL A 228 -4.67 5.24 -11.16
CA VAL A 228 -3.61 4.58 -10.40
C VAL A 228 -2.68 3.83 -11.34
N VAL A 229 -1.41 4.19 -11.33
CA VAL A 229 -0.34 3.49 -12.05
C VAL A 229 0.35 2.55 -11.06
N ILE A 230 0.29 1.26 -11.34
CA ILE A 230 0.91 0.23 -10.49
C ILE A 230 2.37 0.07 -10.93
N GLN A 231 3.32 0.29 -10.00
CA GLN A 231 4.74 0.11 -10.30
C GLN A 231 5.11 -1.38 -10.30
N GLU A 232 5.91 -1.80 -11.26
CA GLU A 232 6.46 -3.16 -11.34
C GLU A 232 7.50 -3.42 -10.25
N GLU A 233 7.64 -4.67 -9.80
CA GLU A 233 8.58 -5.03 -8.73
C GLU A 233 10.05 -4.95 -9.14
N ASP A 234 10.35 -5.36 -10.36
CA ASP A 234 11.71 -5.33 -10.93
C ASP A 234 12.24 -3.91 -11.14
N GLU A 235 11.35 -2.92 -11.21
CA GLU A 235 11.70 -1.51 -11.35
C GLU A 235 12.05 -0.83 -10.01
N ARG A 236 11.81 -1.44 -8.86
CA ARG A 236 12.17 -0.85 -7.55
C ARG A 236 13.67 -0.71 -7.32
N GLY A 237 14.48 -1.49 -8.06
CA GLY A 237 15.95 -1.43 -7.99
C GLY A 237 16.60 -0.54 -9.04
N VAL A 238 15.86 -0.17 -10.10
CA VAL A 238 16.43 0.50 -11.29
C VAL A 238 15.69 1.80 -11.66
N SER A 239 14.40 1.94 -11.32
CA SER A 239 13.55 2.92 -12.01
C SER A 239 13.34 4.26 -11.31
N ALA A 240 13.58 4.41 -10.02
CA ALA A 240 13.55 5.75 -9.41
C ALA A 240 14.65 6.64 -9.99
N GLU A 241 15.78 6.04 -10.36
CA GLU A 241 16.89 6.75 -11.01
C GLU A 241 16.72 6.86 -12.53
N SER A 242 16.26 5.80 -13.23
CA SER A 242 16.22 5.79 -14.68
C SER A 242 15.02 6.53 -15.31
N GLN A 243 13.87 6.58 -14.64
CA GLN A 243 12.72 7.35 -15.15
C GLN A 243 12.82 8.85 -14.86
N LEU A 244 13.53 9.25 -13.80
CA LEU A 244 13.91 10.65 -13.61
C LEU A 244 14.92 11.11 -14.66
N MET A 245 15.80 10.21 -15.13
CA MET A 245 16.78 10.52 -16.18
C MET A 245 16.16 10.78 -17.57
N SER A 246 14.97 10.28 -17.86
CA SER A 246 14.34 10.43 -19.18
C SER A 246 13.57 11.73 -19.39
N ARG A 247 13.43 12.59 -18.37
CA ARG A 247 12.51 13.74 -18.41
C ARG A 247 13.11 15.14 -18.46
N VAL A 248 14.41 15.31 -18.25
CA VAL A 248 15.03 16.65 -18.36
C VAL A 248 16.39 16.55 -19.05
N PRO A 249 16.56 17.10 -20.25
CA PRO A 249 17.88 17.28 -20.82
C PRO A 249 18.64 18.34 -20.00
N GLY A 250 19.60 17.92 -19.17
CA GLY A 250 20.60 18.86 -18.66
C GLY A 250 20.99 18.80 -17.18
N THR A 251 20.17 18.27 -16.25
CA THR A 251 20.57 18.20 -14.83
C THR A 251 20.10 16.90 -14.19
N LEU A 252 21.06 16.13 -13.68
CA LEU A 252 20.81 14.94 -12.89
C LEU A 252 20.62 15.34 -11.43
N ASP A 253 19.41 15.08 -10.87
CA ASP A 253 19.11 15.33 -9.46
C ASP A 253 19.41 14.07 -8.65
N ILE A 254 20.59 14.03 -8.00
CA ILE A 254 21.02 12.89 -7.19
C ILE A 254 20.81 13.23 -5.71
N GLY A 255 19.96 12.45 -5.01
CA GLY A 255 19.78 12.54 -3.57
C GLY A 255 20.41 11.37 -2.83
N LEU A 256 20.84 11.60 -1.58
CA LEU A 256 21.33 10.58 -0.68
C LEU A 256 20.23 10.18 0.29
N PHE A 257 19.99 8.87 0.43
CA PHE A 257 19.04 8.33 1.38
C PHE A 257 19.73 7.29 2.28
N TYR A 258 19.69 7.51 3.60
CA TYR A 258 20.39 6.67 4.55
C TYR A 258 19.44 5.76 5.31
N PHE A 259 19.75 4.46 5.28
CA PHE A 259 19.16 3.46 6.18
C PHE A 259 20.26 2.95 7.11
N SER A 260 19.94 2.76 8.38
CA SER A 260 20.85 2.19 9.37
C SER A 260 20.15 1.08 10.15
N SER A 261 20.96 0.12 10.64
CA SER A 261 20.49 -0.98 11.50
C SER A 261 21.24 -0.95 12.82
N ASP A 262 20.52 -1.18 13.92
CA ASP A 262 21.08 -1.32 15.27
C ASP A 262 21.64 -2.74 15.55
N ALA A 263 21.44 -3.68 14.61
CA ALA A 263 21.76 -5.09 14.78
C ALA A 263 23.20 -5.43 14.39
N GLY A 264 24.20 -4.88 15.09
CA GLY A 264 25.59 -5.25 14.84
C GLY A 264 26.45 -5.22 16.11
N PRO A 265 27.49 -6.07 16.23
CA PRO A 265 28.38 -6.10 17.37
C PRO A 265 29.28 -4.85 17.51
N ASP A 266 29.34 -3.99 16.49
CA ASP A 266 30.15 -2.77 16.46
C ASP A 266 29.35 -1.53 16.89
N ALA A 267 28.84 -1.54 18.10
CA ALA A 267 28.27 -0.36 18.75
C ALA A 267 29.35 0.65 19.17
N SER A 268 30.27 1.00 18.27
CA SER A 268 31.19 2.11 18.50
C SER A 268 30.46 3.45 18.42
N GLY A 269 30.86 4.45 19.19
CA GLY A 269 30.15 5.72 19.35
C GLY A 269 30.04 6.62 18.11
N ASP A 270 30.30 6.09 16.92
CA ASP A 270 30.40 6.83 15.65
C ASP A 270 29.23 6.52 14.67
N ARG A 271 28.05 6.26 15.24
CA ARG A 271 26.87 5.77 14.52
C ARG A 271 26.33 6.73 13.44
N TYR A 272 26.57 8.03 13.60
CA TYR A 272 26.10 9.04 12.64
C TYR A 272 27.19 9.48 11.63
N ARG A 273 28.40 8.94 11.72
CA ARG A 273 29.52 9.34 10.85
C ARG A 273 29.17 9.16 9.37
N LEU A 274 28.61 8.04 8.99
CA LEU A 274 28.25 7.77 7.60
C LEU A 274 27.24 8.81 7.07
N LEU A 275 26.23 9.19 7.86
CA LEU A 275 25.27 10.22 7.49
C LEU A 275 25.96 11.58 7.32
N LEU A 276 26.76 12.00 8.28
CA LEU A 276 27.39 13.33 8.29
C LEU A 276 28.49 13.46 7.24
N GLU A 277 29.35 12.46 7.10
CA GLU A 277 30.42 12.48 6.09
C GLU A 277 29.83 12.30 4.67
N GLY A 278 28.80 11.47 4.49
CA GLY A 278 28.10 11.36 3.22
C GLY A 278 27.34 12.63 2.85
N ALA A 279 26.73 13.32 3.81
CA ALA A 279 26.07 14.61 3.56
C ALA A 279 27.08 15.69 3.14
N LYS A 280 28.24 15.78 3.79
CA LYS A 280 29.36 16.66 3.37
C LYS A 280 29.83 16.33 1.95
N PHE A 281 30.09 15.05 1.68
CA PHE A 281 30.48 14.58 0.37
C PHE A 281 29.43 14.97 -0.71
N GLY A 282 28.15 14.75 -0.41
CA GLY A 282 27.06 15.13 -1.32
C GLY A 282 27.02 16.65 -1.57
N ASP A 283 27.14 17.45 -0.51
CA ASP A 283 27.18 18.92 -0.59
C ASP A 283 28.35 19.44 -1.44
N GLU A 284 29.53 18.85 -1.26
CA GLU A 284 30.75 19.20 -2.02
C GLU A 284 30.74 18.70 -3.48
N ASN A 285 30.00 17.64 -3.79
CA ASN A 285 29.95 17.01 -5.11
C ASN A 285 28.65 17.27 -5.89
N GLY A 286 27.84 18.25 -5.45
CA GLY A 286 26.69 18.73 -6.21
C GLY A 286 25.45 17.81 -6.16
N PHE A 287 25.32 16.98 -5.14
CA PHE A 287 24.09 16.25 -4.89
C PHE A 287 22.98 17.22 -4.49
N SER A 288 21.77 16.96 -4.95
CA SER A 288 20.63 17.87 -4.76
C SER A 288 20.03 17.81 -3.37
N SER A 289 20.04 16.63 -2.74
CA SER A 289 19.40 16.46 -1.44
C SER A 289 19.96 15.30 -0.62
N VAL A 290 19.80 15.43 0.71
CA VAL A 290 19.96 14.32 1.65
C VAL A 290 18.64 14.10 2.41
N TRP A 291 18.23 12.82 2.53
CA TRP A 291 17.01 12.43 3.21
C TRP A 291 17.34 11.78 4.54
N THR A 292 16.73 12.29 5.60
CA THR A 292 16.83 11.73 6.95
C THR A 292 15.56 10.96 7.28
N PRO A 293 15.63 9.61 7.40
CA PRO A 293 14.46 8.81 7.75
C PRO A 293 14.09 8.94 9.23
N GLU A 294 12.82 8.76 9.55
CA GLU A 294 12.34 8.57 10.91
C GLU A 294 11.94 7.12 11.11
N ARG A 295 12.53 6.45 12.10
CA ARG A 295 12.10 5.13 12.54
C ARG A 295 12.29 4.97 14.03
N HIS A 296 11.18 4.70 14.74
CA HIS A 296 11.17 4.45 16.17
C HIS A 296 11.10 2.95 16.46
N PHE A 297 11.87 2.49 17.45
CA PHE A 297 11.72 1.17 18.07
C PHE A 297 11.88 -0.04 17.14
N HIS A 298 12.63 0.06 16.05
CA HIS A 298 12.87 -1.04 15.12
C HIS A 298 14.37 -1.31 14.98
N LEU A 299 14.78 -2.59 14.93
CA LEU A 299 16.18 -2.99 14.73
C LEU A 299 16.75 -2.45 13.40
N PHE A 300 15.92 -2.31 12.38
CA PHE A 300 16.29 -1.68 11.11
C PHE A 300 15.82 -0.24 11.08
N GLY A 301 16.76 0.69 10.97
CA GLY A 301 16.52 2.13 10.93
C GLY A 301 16.36 2.82 12.27
N GLY A 302 16.61 2.13 13.40
CA GLY A 302 16.45 2.65 14.76
C GLY A 302 17.40 3.77 15.19
N LEU A 303 18.43 4.07 14.39
CA LEU A 303 19.42 5.14 14.71
C LEU A 303 18.91 6.56 14.45
N TYR A 304 17.77 6.73 13.78
CA TYR A 304 17.22 8.03 13.42
C TYR A 304 15.86 8.28 14.08
N PRO A 305 15.82 8.44 15.42
CA PRO A 305 14.56 8.53 16.17
C PRO A 305 13.79 9.82 15.91
N ASN A 306 14.48 10.87 15.44
CA ASN A 306 13.85 12.15 15.14
C ASN A 306 14.54 12.81 13.93
N PRO A 307 13.84 12.95 12.78
CA PRO A 307 14.41 13.54 11.58
C PRO A 307 14.78 15.02 11.76
N SER A 308 14.14 15.75 12.68
CA SER A 308 14.48 17.14 12.96
C SER A 308 15.89 17.25 13.58
N VAL A 309 16.24 16.34 14.48
CA VAL A 309 17.57 16.33 15.12
C VAL A 309 18.65 15.94 14.10
N THR A 310 18.42 14.89 13.33
CA THR A 310 19.38 14.45 12.30
C THR A 310 19.50 15.47 11.17
N SER A 311 18.39 16.10 10.75
CA SER A 311 18.39 17.20 9.77
C SER A 311 19.17 18.42 10.28
N ALA A 312 19.02 18.80 11.54
CA ALA A 312 19.81 19.88 12.15
C ALA A 312 21.30 19.56 12.19
N ALA A 313 21.68 18.31 12.51
CA ALA A 313 23.07 17.87 12.48
C ALA A 313 23.66 17.90 11.06
N VAL A 314 22.90 17.49 10.05
CA VAL A 314 23.29 17.60 8.64
C VAL A 314 23.43 19.06 8.22
N ALA A 315 22.48 19.93 8.58
CA ALA A 315 22.53 21.36 8.29
C ALA A 315 23.76 22.05 8.88
N ALA A 316 24.23 21.60 10.06
CA ALA A 316 25.40 22.15 10.70
C ALA A 316 26.74 21.85 9.95
N VAL A 317 26.75 20.84 9.07
CA VAL A 317 27.94 20.39 8.36
C VAL A 317 27.88 20.56 6.84
N THR A 318 26.76 21.07 6.30
CA THR A 318 26.52 21.29 4.87
C THR A 318 26.12 22.73 4.59
N LYS A 319 26.20 23.18 3.32
CA LYS A 319 25.92 24.58 2.91
C LYS A 319 24.90 24.70 1.78
N ASN A 320 24.89 23.78 0.83
CA ASN A 320 24.13 23.89 -0.42
C ASN A 320 23.09 22.78 -0.60
N ILE A 321 23.34 21.59 -0.04
CA ILE A 321 22.47 20.42 -0.23
C ILE A 321 21.12 20.60 0.46
N ALA A 322 20.02 20.30 -0.23
CA ALA A 322 18.70 20.32 0.38
C ALA A 322 18.54 19.16 1.39
N ILE A 323 17.97 19.46 2.56
CA ILE A 323 17.71 18.46 3.60
C ILE A 323 16.21 18.14 3.57
N ARG A 324 15.89 16.87 3.43
CA ARG A 324 14.51 16.37 3.35
C ARG A 324 14.25 15.34 4.44
N ALA A 325 13.15 15.49 5.16
CA ALA A 325 12.68 14.48 6.09
C ALA A 325 11.94 13.39 5.33
N GLY A 326 12.36 12.14 5.46
CA GLY A 326 11.75 11.01 4.76
C GLY A 326 10.39 10.59 5.33
N SER A 327 10.13 10.94 6.58
CA SER A 327 8.84 10.76 7.26
C SER A 327 8.80 11.71 8.44
N ILE A 328 7.68 12.38 8.66
CA ILE A 328 7.42 13.16 9.88
C ILE A 328 6.13 12.62 10.47
N VAL A 329 6.23 11.92 11.59
CA VAL A 329 5.07 11.64 12.44
C VAL A 329 4.92 12.82 13.38
N MET A 330 3.94 13.67 13.12
CA MET A 330 3.56 14.70 14.07
C MET A 330 2.63 14.11 15.12
N PRO A 331 2.90 14.36 16.41
CA PRO A 331 2.07 13.84 17.50
C PRO A 331 0.67 14.44 17.51
#